data_9a909f283fbc066ea5f5681af530ab22
#
_entry.id   9a909f283fbc066ea5f5681af530ab22
#
_cell.length_a   1.000
_cell.length_b   1.000
_cell.length_c   1.000
_cell.angle_alpha   90.00
_cell.angle_beta   90.00
_cell.angle_gamma   90.00
#
_symmetry.space_group_name_H-M   'P 1'
#
loop_
_entity.id
_entity.type
_entity.pdbx_description
1 polymer ?
#
loop_
_entity_poly.entity_id
_entity_poly.type
_entity_poly.pdbx_seq_one_letter_code
_entity_poly.pdbx_strand_id
1 'polypeptide(L)'
;MLNEPSVIALNQQTGDVLAMGQEAWQMIGRTPGYIVAVRPLRQGAITDFDVTQRMIRLLLQRAGVSKFNRPRVVICVPSAITEVERRAVTEAARRAGAADAQLIEQPMAAALGAYLPVNEPAANMVVDVGGGTSETALISLGGVVALQAVRVGSFDIDAAIQTFIRREYGIAIGERCGINRASN
;
A
#
# COMPACT_ATOMS: atom_id res chain seq x y z
N MET A 1 -13.38 -10.29 3.91
CA MET A 1 -12.05 -9.75 3.57
C MET A 1 -12.26 -8.49 2.75
N LEU A 2 -11.60 -7.37 3.10
CA LEU A 2 -11.65 -6.12 2.33
C LEU A 2 -10.50 -6.12 1.32
N ASN A 3 -10.78 -5.78 0.06
CA ASN A 3 -9.79 -5.56 -1.00
C ASN A 3 -10.07 -4.18 -1.60
N GLU A 4 -9.28 -3.19 -1.20
CA GLU A 4 -9.50 -1.78 -1.53
C GLU A 4 -8.19 -1.12 -1.97
N PRO A 5 -8.20 -0.34 -3.04
CA PRO A 5 -7.05 0.48 -3.42
C PRO A 5 -6.70 1.49 -2.32
N SER A 6 -5.40 1.74 -2.11
CA SER A 6 -4.90 2.74 -1.15
C SER A 6 -5.04 4.16 -1.70
N VAL A 7 -6.29 4.59 -1.94
CA VAL A 7 -6.64 5.91 -2.48
C VAL A 7 -7.71 6.54 -1.62
N ILE A 8 -7.59 7.84 -1.39
CA ILE A 8 -8.58 8.66 -0.70
C ILE A 8 -8.88 9.90 -1.54
N ALA A 9 -10.15 10.24 -1.70
CA ALA A 9 -10.58 11.49 -2.32
C ALA A 9 -10.89 12.52 -1.23
N LEU A 10 -10.23 13.68 -1.31
CA LEU A 10 -10.35 14.78 -0.36
C LEU A 10 -10.91 16.01 -1.05
N ASN A 11 -11.76 16.75 -0.35
CA ASN A 11 -12.06 18.13 -0.69
C ASN A 11 -10.90 19.00 -0.18
N GLN A 12 -10.17 19.65 -1.08
CA GLN A 12 -9.02 20.50 -0.71
C GLN A 12 -9.40 21.75 0.10
N GLN A 13 -10.64 22.22 -0.02
CA GLN A 13 -11.09 23.41 0.66
C GLN A 13 -11.49 23.14 2.11
N THR A 14 -12.15 21.99 2.36
CA THR A 14 -12.66 21.63 3.69
C THR A 14 -11.80 20.59 4.40
N GLY A 15 -10.95 19.87 3.65
CA GLY A 15 -10.18 18.74 4.17
C GLY A 15 -10.99 17.48 4.42
N ASP A 16 -12.27 17.46 4.01
CA ASP A 16 -13.15 16.32 4.23
C ASP A 16 -12.82 15.15 3.30
N VAL A 17 -12.97 13.94 3.84
CA VAL A 17 -12.89 12.71 3.06
C VAL A 17 -14.21 12.49 2.35
N LEU A 18 -14.20 12.48 1.02
CA LEU A 18 -15.38 12.27 0.18
C LEU A 18 -15.57 10.80 -0.20
N ALA A 19 -14.47 10.10 -0.47
CA ALA A 19 -14.49 8.69 -0.85
C ALA A 19 -13.17 8.02 -0.46
N MET A 20 -13.18 6.69 -0.37
CA MET A 20 -11.99 5.87 -0.12
C MET A 20 -12.05 4.57 -0.92
N GLY A 21 -10.87 4.04 -1.25
CA GLY A 21 -10.75 2.75 -1.93
C GLY A 21 -11.25 2.81 -3.37
N GLN A 22 -12.05 1.85 -3.78
CA GLN A 22 -12.55 1.73 -5.16
C GLN A 22 -13.32 2.96 -5.64
N GLU A 23 -14.12 3.58 -4.77
CA GLU A 23 -14.86 4.81 -5.11
C GLU A 23 -13.88 5.96 -5.40
N ALA A 24 -12.90 6.19 -4.53
CA ALA A 24 -11.89 7.23 -4.74
C ALA A 24 -11.03 6.93 -5.99
N TRP A 25 -10.73 5.67 -6.25
CA TRP A 25 -10.01 5.24 -7.45
C TRP A 25 -10.75 5.60 -8.74
N GLN A 26 -12.08 5.44 -8.76
CA GLN A 26 -12.90 5.82 -9.92
C GLN A 26 -12.94 7.33 -10.16
N MET A 27 -12.66 8.13 -9.14
CA MET A 27 -12.64 9.58 -9.21
C MET A 27 -11.35 10.15 -9.81
N ILE A 28 -10.27 9.38 -9.88
CA ILE A 28 -8.99 9.84 -10.43
C ILE A 28 -9.17 10.35 -11.88
N GLY A 29 -8.77 11.60 -12.12
CA GLY A 29 -8.85 12.25 -13.42
C GLY A 29 -10.26 12.62 -13.89
N ARG A 30 -11.28 12.54 -13.02
CA ARG A 30 -12.69 12.83 -13.35
C ARG A 30 -13.36 13.81 -12.39
N THR A 31 -12.61 14.40 -11.48
CA THR A 31 -13.15 15.29 -10.45
C THR A 31 -12.91 16.76 -10.77
N PRO A 32 -13.78 17.67 -10.30
CA PRO A 32 -13.50 19.10 -10.29
C PRO A 32 -12.20 19.41 -9.55
N GLY A 33 -11.54 20.52 -9.87
CA GLY A 33 -10.21 20.86 -9.37
C GLY A 33 -10.07 20.98 -7.84
N TYR A 34 -11.18 21.09 -7.09
CA TYR A 34 -11.19 21.13 -5.64
C TYR A 34 -11.28 19.75 -4.97
N ILE A 35 -11.44 18.67 -5.75
CA ILE A 35 -11.43 17.30 -5.27
C ILE A 35 -10.16 16.61 -5.77
N VAL A 36 -9.32 16.16 -4.85
CA VAL A 36 -8.05 15.49 -5.16
C VAL A 36 -8.06 14.08 -4.65
N ALA A 37 -7.76 13.13 -5.53
CA ALA A 37 -7.50 11.76 -5.15
C ALA A 37 -6.02 11.62 -4.76
N VAL A 38 -5.77 11.30 -3.50
CA VAL A 38 -4.44 11.18 -2.89
C VAL A 38 -4.14 9.72 -2.62
N ARG A 39 -2.90 9.31 -2.93
CA ARG A 39 -2.33 8.04 -2.47
C ARG A 39 -1.45 8.34 -1.26
N PRO A 40 -1.90 8.04 -0.03
CA PRO A 40 -1.17 8.37 1.19
C PRO A 40 0.08 7.51 1.38
N LEU A 41 0.20 6.44 0.61
CA LEU A 41 1.35 5.53 0.59
C LEU A 41 1.98 5.54 -0.80
N ARG A 42 3.27 5.88 -0.89
CA ARG A 42 4.06 5.80 -2.12
C ARG A 42 5.42 5.18 -1.83
N GLN A 43 5.88 4.31 -2.72
CA GLN A 43 7.19 3.65 -2.60
C GLN A 43 7.44 3.03 -1.22
N GLY A 44 6.38 2.47 -0.62
CA GLY A 44 6.43 1.85 0.70
C GLY A 44 6.47 2.81 1.89
N ALA A 45 6.44 4.13 1.67
CA ALA A 45 6.48 5.15 2.71
C ALA A 45 5.15 5.90 2.85
N ILE A 46 4.91 6.42 4.05
CA ILE A 46 3.81 7.37 4.31
C ILE A 46 4.20 8.73 3.73
N THR A 47 3.42 9.22 2.77
CA THR A 47 3.60 10.55 2.19
C THR A 47 2.76 11.62 2.89
N ASP A 48 1.66 11.20 3.53
CA ASP A 48 0.77 12.06 4.30
C ASP A 48 0.26 11.28 5.52
N PHE A 49 0.69 11.72 6.70
CA PHE A 49 0.39 11.05 7.96
C PHE A 49 -1.10 11.13 8.30
N ASP A 50 -1.71 12.32 8.18
CA ASP A 50 -3.10 12.53 8.56
C ASP A 50 -4.06 11.78 7.64
N VAL A 51 -3.77 11.78 6.35
CA VAL A 51 -4.54 11.02 5.35
C VAL A 51 -4.39 9.50 5.59
N THR A 52 -3.17 9.02 5.90
CA THR A 52 -2.93 7.62 6.25
C THR A 52 -3.70 7.20 7.50
N GLN A 53 -3.66 8.02 8.56
CA GLN A 53 -4.41 7.76 9.79
C GLN A 53 -5.92 7.67 9.52
N ARG A 54 -6.48 8.59 8.72
CA ARG A 54 -7.89 8.59 8.33
C ARG A 54 -8.24 7.33 7.53
N MET A 55 -7.38 6.93 6.59
CA MET A 55 -7.55 5.72 5.80
C MET A 55 -7.59 4.47 6.69
N ILE A 56 -6.65 4.30 7.61
CA ILE A 56 -6.64 3.16 8.54
C ILE A 56 -7.91 3.14 9.39
N ARG A 57 -8.35 4.29 9.88
CA ARG A 57 -9.60 4.40 10.66
C ARG A 57 -10.82 3.93 9.85
N LEU A 58 -10.93 4.37 8.60
CA LEU A 58 -12.04 3.98 7.72
C LEU A 58 -11.98 2.48 7.39
N LEU A 59 -10.79 1.91 7.18
CA LEU A 59 -10.62 0.47 6.97
C LEU A 59 -11.06 -0.34 8.19
N LEU A 60 -10.69 0.09 9.41
CA LEU A 60 -11.15 -0.56 10.64
C LEU A 60 -12.68 -0.50 10.77
N GLN A 61 -13.30 0.63 10.46
CA GLN A 61 -14.75 0.78 10.47
C GLN A 61 -15.43 -0.13 9.44
N ARG A 62 -14.92 -0.19 8.20
CA ARG A 62 -15.43 -1.09 7.14
C ARG A 62 -15.23 -2.57 7.50
N ALA A 63 -14.20 -2.89 8.27
CA ALA A 63 -13.99 -4.24 8.81
C ALA A 63 -14.95 -4.61 9.97
N GLY A 64 -15.88 -3.71 10.33
CA GLY A 64 -16.85 -3.94 11.41
C GLY A 64 -16.30 -3.72 12.83
N VAL A 65 -15.13 -3.07 12.95
CA VAL A 65 -14.56 -2.75 14.26
C VAL A 65 -15.32 -1.60 14.88
N SER A 66 -15.97 -1.86 16.03
CA SER A 66 -16.68 -0.84 16.81
C SER A 66 -15.68 0.20 17.38
N LYS A 67 -16.14 1.45 17.51
CA LYS A 67 -15.34 2.54 18.13
C LYS A 67 -14.92 2.23 19.58
N PHE A 68 -15.64 1.35 20.26
CA PHE A 68 -15.35 0.93 21.64
C PHE A 68 -14.40 -0.27 21.72
N ASN A 69 -14.29 -1.04 20.64
CA ASN A 69 -13.42 -2.20 20.57
C ASN A 69 -12.12 -1.80 19.87
N ARG A 70 -11.08 -1.56 20.67
CA ARG A 70 -9.74 -1.20 20.17
C ARG A 70 -9.00 -2.47 19.75
N PRO A 71 -8.88 -2.77 18.46
CA PRO A 71 -8.25 -4.01 18.01
C PRO A 71 -6.73 -3.95 18.15
N ARG A 72 -6.12 -5.11 18.30
CA ARG A 72 -4.70 -5.30 17.99
C ARG A 72 -4.59 -5.53 16.48
N VAL A 73 -3.69 -4.82 15.82
CA VAL A 73 -3.51 -4.92 14.37
C VAL A 73 -2.11 -5.38 14.01
N VAL A 74 -2.00 -6.13 12.92
CA VAL A 74 -0.72 -6.44 12.28
C VAL A 74 -0.70 -5.72 10.94
N ILE A 75 0.37 -4.99 10.66
CA ILE A 75 0.53 -4.20 9.45
C ILE A 75 1.77 -4.68 8.71
N CYS A 76 1.59 -5.05 7.44
CA CYS A 76 2.71 -5.37 6.57
C CYS A 76 3.42 -4.10 6.13
N VAL A 77 4.74 -4.11 6.21
CA VAL A 77 5.60 -2.99 5.80
C VAL A 77 6.72 -3.49 4.91
N PRO A 78 7.24 -2.67 3.99
CA PRO A 78 8.44 -3.03 3.24
C PRO A 78 9.62 -3.29 4.16
N SER A 79 10.49 -4.22 3.80
CA SER A 79 11.65 -4.56 4.63
C SER A 79 12.68 -3.41 4.69
N ALA A 80 12.77 -2.61 3.61
CA ALA A 80 13.68 -1.45 3.52
C ALA A 80 13.15 -0.18 4.21
N ILE A 81 12.17 -0.33 5.10
CA ILE A 81 11.58 0.80 5.85
C ILE A 81 12.53 1.29 6.95
N THR A 82 12.65 2.59 7.09
CA THR A 82 13.43 3.24 8.15
C THR A 82 12.72 3.16 9.51
N GLU A 83 13.48 3.32 10.61
CA GLU A 83 12.90 3.38 11.96
C GLU A 83 11.89 4.53 12.13
N VAL A 84 12.10 5.65 11.46
CA VAL A 84 11.16 6.78 11.47
C VAL A 84 9.84 6.39 10.81
N GLU A 85 9.91 5.74 9.66
CA GLU A 85 8.75 5.25 8.93
C GLU A 85 8.02 4.16 9.73
N ARG A 86 8.74 3.23 10.39
CA ARG A 86 8.15 2.22 11.30
C ARG A 86 7.34 2.87 12.42
N ARG A 87 7.91 3.87 13.09
CA ARG A 87 7.22 4.62 14.14
C ARG A 87 6.01 5.36 13.61
N ALA A 88 6.11 5.98 12.43
CA ALA A 88 5.00 6.67 11.81
C ALA A 88 3.82 5.73 11.51
N VAL A 89 4.06 4.53 10.96
CA VAL A 89 3.03 3.52 10.70
C VAL A 89 2.34 3.09 12.02
N THR A 90 3.13 2.77 13.03
CA THR A 90 2.61 2.35 14.35
C THR A 90 1.77 3.43 14.99
N GLU A 91 2.24 4.68 14.96
CA GLU A 91 1.53 5.83 15.53
C GLU A 91 0.24 6.13 14.74
N ALA A 92 0.27 6.07 13.40
CA ALA A 92 -0.92 6.25 12.56
C ALA A 92 -2.00 5.20 12.90
N ALA A 93 -1.63 3.94 13.11
CA ALA A 93 -2.54 2.89 13.49
C ALA A 93 -3.15 3.12 14.89
N ARG A 94 -2.34 3.52 15.87
CA ARG A 94 -2.81 3.83 17.23
C ARG A 94 -3.78 5.02 17.23
N ARG A 95 -3.46 6.09 16.51
CA ARG A 95 -4.34 7.25 16.36
C ARG A 95 -5.60 6.94 15.57
N ALA A 96 -5.55 5.96 14.67
CA ALA A 96 -6.72 5.46 13.96
C ALA A 96 -7.68 4.67 14.86
N GLY A 97 -7.23 4.22 16.04
CA GLY A 97 -8.07 3.54 17.04
C GLY A 97 -7.58 2.14 17.41
N ALA A 98 -6.45 1.68 16.88
CA ALA A 98 -5.87 0.41 17.32
C ALA A 98 -5.37 0.49 18.78
N ALA A 99 -5.54 -0.59 19.54
CA ALA A 99 -4.95 -0.70 20.89
C ALA A 99 -3.44 -0.89 20.82
N ASP A 100 -3.00 -1.67 19.82
CA ASP A 100 -1.60 -1.94 19.52
C ASP A 100 -1.43 -2.24 18.04
N ALA A 101 -0.23 -1.98 17.52
CA ALA A 101 0.13 -2.26 16.14
C ALA A 101 1.48 -2.98 16.09
N GLN A 102 1.47 -4.17 15.54
CA GLN A 102 2.67 -4.94 15.24
C GLN A 102 3.00 -4.84 13.77
N LEU A 103 4.27 -4.75 13.44
CA LEU A 103 4.75 -4.69 12.06
C LEU A 103 5.34 -6.03 11.66
N ILE A 104 5.02 -6.46 10.44
CA ILE A 104 5.61 -7.63 9.80
C ILE A 104 6.16 -7.22 8.44
N GLU A 105 7.29 -7.77 8.04
CA GLU A 105 7.87 -7.53 6.72
C GLU A 105 7.04 -8.20 5.62
N GLN A 106 6.85 -7.51 4.50
CA GLN A 106 6.04 -7.98 3.38
C GLN A 106 6.45 -9.37 2.88
N PRO A 107 7.74 -9.67 2.63
CA PRO A 107 8.12 -10.99 2.16
C PRO A 107 7.82 -12.13 3.17
N MET A 108 7.97 -11.85 4.47
CA MET A 108 7.62 -12.82 5.51
C MET A 108 6.12 -13.06 5.57
N ALA A 109 5.32 -11.99 5.48
CA ALA A 109 3.86 -12.10 5.45
C ALA A 109 3.39 -12.87 4.20
N ALA A 110 4.01 -12.62 3.04
CA ALA A 110 3.73 -13.33 1.80
C ALA A 110 4.07 -14.83 1.91
N ALA A 111 5.24 -15.16 2.49
CA ALA A 111 5.64 -16.54 2.73
C ALA A 111 4.64 -17.30 3.62
N LEU A 112 4.21 -16.67 4.71
CA LEU A 112 3.20 -17.24 5.61
C LEU A 112 1.85 -17.41 4.91
N GLY A 113 1.42 -16.42 4.12
CA GLY A 113 0.18 -16.46 3.36
C GLY A 113 0.18 -17.52 2.25
N ALA A 114 1.36 -17.84 1.70
CA ALA A 114 1.57 -18.91 0.73
C ALA A 114 1.78 -20.29 1.39
N TYR A 115 1.68 -20.38 2.71
CA TYR A 115 1.92 -21.59 3.49
C TYR A 115 3.30 -22.21 3.28
N LEU A 116 4.33 -21.39 3.02
CA LEU A 116 5.70 -21.89 2.92
C LEU A 116 6.19 -22.36 4.30
N PRO A 117 7.01 -23.43 4.35
CA PRO A 117 7.52 -23.97 5.61
C PRO A 117 8.67 -23.10 6.16
N VAL A 118 8.36 -21.85 6.52
CA VAL A 118 9.35 -20.82 6.90
C VAL A 118 10.17 -21.19 8.15
N ASN A 119 9.64 -22.07 9.02
CA ASN A 119 10.31 -22.49 10.24
C ASN A 119 11.27 -23.68 10.06
N GLU A 120 11.26 -24.29 8.88
CA GLU A 120 12.13 -25.42 8.57
C GLU A 120 13.54 -24.95 8.17
N PRO A 121 14.56 -25.83 8.26
CA PRO A 121 15.92 -25.54 7.81
C PRO A 121 16.05 -25.64 6.28
N ALA A 122 14.99 -25.28 5.57
CA ALA A 122 14.93 -25.21 4.12
C ALA A 122 14.86 -23.75 3.69
N ALA A 123 15.57 -23.39 2.64
CA ALA A 123 15.54 -22.04 2.10
C ALA A 123 14.30 -21.85 1.23
N ASN A 124 13.45 -20.89 1.60
CA ASN A 124 12.29 -20.48 0.83
C ASN A 124 12.54 -19.09 0.24
N MET A 125 12.44 -18.96 -1.08
CA MET A 125 12.59 -17.67 -1.76
C MET A 125 11.24 -17.06 -2.07
N VAL A 126 11.07 -15.80 -1.72
CA VAL A 126 9.88 -14.99 -2.04
C VAL A 126 10.30 -13.81 -2.88
N VAL A 127 9.54 -13.56 -3.94
CA VAL A 127 9.63 -12.33 -4.75
C VAL A 127 8.28 -11.64 -4.64
N ASP A 128 8.27 -10.46 -4.03
CA ASP A 128 7.10 -9.61 -3.87
C ASP A 128 7.24 -8.36 -4.74
N VAL A 129 6.31 -8.17 -5.68
CA VAL A 129 6.27 -7.00 -6.56
C VAL A 129 4.99 -6.22 -6.27
N GLY A 130 5.13 -5.19 -5.44
CA GLY A 130 4.05 -4.32 -5.03
C GLY A 130 3.81 -3.13 -5.96
N GLY A 131 2.96 -2.20 -5.51
CA GLY A 131 2.68 -0.96 -6.24
C GLY A 131 3.88 -0.01 -6.31
N GLY A 132 4.69 0.07 -5.25
CA GLY A 132 5.80 1.02 -5.16
C GLY A 132 7.13 0.42 -4.70
N THR A 133 7.17 -0.88 -4.41
CA THR A 133 8.38 -1.61 -3.99
C THR A 133 8.42 -2.98 -4.63
N SER A 134 9.60 -3.49 -4.88
CA SER A 134 9.84 -4.88 -5.24
C SER A 134 10.91 -5.45 -4.31
N GLU A 135 10.62 -6.59 -3.70
CA GLU A 135 11.46 -7.20 -2.68
C GLU A 135 11.69 -8.69 -2.99
N THR A 136 12.90 -9.14 -2.77
CA THR A 136 13.25 -10.56 -2.86
C THR A 136 13.89 -10.97 -1.54
N ALA A 137 13.34 -11.98 -0.90
CA ALA A 137 13.83 -12.48 0.37
C ALA A 137 14.07 -13.98 0.34
N LEU A 138 15.12 -14.42 0.98
CA LEU A 138 15.42 -15.80 1.32
C LEU A 138 15.08 -16.02 2.79
N ILE A 139 14.19 -16.94 3.08
CA ILE A 139 13.65 -17.19 4.43
C ILE A 139 13.97 -18.62 4.83
N SER A 140 14.51 -18.79 6.03
CA SER A 140 14.79 -20.09 6.64
C SER A 140 14.79 -19.97 8.16
N LEU A 141 14.39 -21.05 8.86
CA LEU A 141 14.36 -21.10 10.33
C LEU A 141 13.63 -19.93 11.00
N GLY A 142 12.53 -19.46 10.39
CA GLY A 142 11.71 -18.37 10.89
C GLY A 142 12.29 -16.96 10.72
N GLY A 143 13.43 -16.82 10.02
CA GLY A 143 14.12 -15.56 9.80
C GLY A 143 14.41 -15.25 8.33
N VAL A 144 14.58 -13.97 8.03
CA VAL A 144 15.06 -13.52 6.72
C VAL A 144 16.57 -13.63 6.69
N VAL A 145 17.11 -14.52 5.84
CA VAL A 145 18.55 -14.82 5.72
C VAL A 145 19.22 -13.84 4.76
N ALA A 146 18.54 -13.51 3.68
CA ALA A 146 19.00 -12.54 2.69
C ALA A 146 17.82 -11.74 2.16
N LEU A 147 18.06 -10.46 1.89
CA LEU A 147 17.05 -9.54 1.40
C LEU A 147 17.65 -8.59 0.38
N GLN A 148 16.91 -8.37 -0.70
CA GLN A 148 17.16 -7.30 -1.65
C GLN A 148 15.83 -6.57 -1.88
N ALA A 149 15.84 -5.26 -1.75
CA ALA A 149 14.65 -4.42 -1.93
C ALA A 149 14.99 -3.21 -2.82
N VAL A 150 14.05 -2.87 -3.69
CA VAL A 150 14.11 -1.66 -4.51
C VAL A 150 12.79 -0.90 -4.41
N ARG A 151 12.86 0.43 -4.41
CA ARG A 151 11.66 1.31 -4.39
C ARG A 151 11.16 1.55 -5.82
N VAL A 152 10.92 0.46 -6.53
CA VAL A 152 10.32 0.41 -7.86
C VAL A 152 9.22 -0.63 -7.83
N GLY A 153 8.06 -0.30 -8.36
CA GLY A 153 6.91 -1.18 -8.39
C GLY A 153 6.04 -0.98 -9.63
N SER A 154 4.84 -1.52 -9.62
CA SER A 154 3.93 -1.47 -10.77
C SER A 154 3.57 -0.05 -11.19
N PHE A 155 3.52 0.92 -10.27
CA PHE A 155 3.27 2.33 -10.62
C PHE A 155 4.39 2.95 -11.46
N ASP A 156 5.64 2.53 -11.25
CA ASP A 156 6.77 3.00 -12.04
C ASP A 156 6.73 2.40 -13.44
N ILE A 157 6.28 1.15 -13.57
CA ILE A 157 6.04 0.49 -14.86
C ILE A 157 4.93 1.22 -15.62
N ASP A 158 3.82 1.56 -14.98
CA ASP A 158 2.73 2.32 -15.58
C ASP A 158 3.22 3.68 -16.08
N ALA A 159 4.01 4.40 -15.27
CA ALA A 159 4.57 5.69 -15.64
C ALA A 159 5.55 5.58 -16.83
N ALA A 160 6.35 4.51 -16.88
CA ALA A 160 7.25 4.24 -18.00
C ALA A 160 6.47 3.96 -19.30
N ILE A 161 5.37 3.19 -19.22
CA ILE A 161 4.48 2.92 -20.36
C ILE A 161 3.85 4.22 -20.86
N GLN A 162 3.31 5.06 -19.96
CA GLN A 162 2.74 6.36 -20.32
C GLN A 162 3.76 7.25 -21.04
N THR A 163 4.98 7.30 -20.52
CA THR A 163 6.07 8.08 -21.09
C THR A 163 6.46 7.56 -22.48
N PHE A 164 6.56 6.25 -22.62
CA PHE A 164 6.86 5.61 -23.91
C PHE A 164 5.79 5.93 -24.96
N ILE A 165 4.50 5.71 -24.64
CA ILE A 165 3.39 5.99 -25.56
C ILE A 165 3.35 7.47 -25.96
N ARG A 166 3.58 8.36 -25.02
CA ARG A 166 3.61 9.81 -25.31
C ARG A 166 4.76 10.17 -26.26
N ARG A 167 5.95 9.57 -26.06
CA ARG A 167 7.13 9.86 -26.86
C ARG A 167 7.04 9.28 -28.26
N GLU A 168 6.61 8.01 -28.39
CA GLU A 168 6.63 7.29 -29.67
C GLU A 168 5.40 7.60 -30.53
N TYR A 169 4.25 7.86 -29.91
CA TYR A 169 2.97 8.02 -30.63
C TYR A 169 2.34 9.40 -30.46
N GLY A 170 2.90 10.29 -29.66
CA GLY A 170 2.33 11.62 -29.39
C GLY A 170 1.00 11.59 -28.63
N ILE A 171 0.62 10.44 -28.05
CA ILE A 171 -0.67 10.23 -27.39
C ILE A 171 -0.49 10.30 -25.88
N ALA A 172 -1.30 11.13 -25.20
CA ALA A 172 -1.37 11.12 -23.74
C ALA A 172 -2.40 10.09 -23.28
N ILE A 173 -1.98 9.11 -22.50
CA ILE A 173 -2.84 8.13 -21.84
C ILE A 173 -2.88 8.40 -20.34
N GLY A 174 -4.07 8.24 -19.72
CA GLY A 174 -4.24 8.36 -18.28
C GLY A 174 -3.76 7.11 -17.54
N GLU A 175 -3.53 7.23 -16.23
CA GLU A 175 -3.12 6.10 -15.36
C GLU A 175 -4.02 4.87 -15.50
N ARG A 176 -5.31 5.04 -15.74
CA ARG A 176 -6.26 3.92 -15.87
C ARG A 176 -6.17 3.16 -17.19
N CYS A 177 -5.58 3.74 -18.22
CA CYS A 177 -5.42 3.07 -19.53
C CYS A 177 -4.35 1.98 -19.50
N GLY A 178 -3.30 2.12 -18.66
CA GLY A 178 -2.26 1.11 -18.49
C GLY A 178 -2.77 -0.13 -17.76
N ILE A 179 -3.64 0.03 -16.78
CA ILE A 179 -4.10 -1.03 -15.88
C ILE A 179 -5.11 -1.97 -16.55
N ASN A 180 -5.96 -1.48 -17.48
CA ASN A 180 -6.99 -2.32 -18.15
C ASN A 180 -6.43 -3.31 -19.17
N ARG A 181 -5.13 -3.28 -19.50
CA ARG A 181 -4.51 -4.27 -20.41
C ARG A 181 -3.78 -5.41 -19.70
N ALA A 182 -3.56 -5.32 -18.41
CA ALA A 182 -2.89 -6.37 -17.63
C ALA A 182 -3.85 -7.40 -16.99
N SER A 183 -5.16 -7.23 -17.16
CA SER A 183 -6.19 -8.08 -16.54
C SER A 183 -7.05 -8.89 -17.53
N ASN A 184 -6.56 -9.10 -18.79
CA ASN A 184 -7.14 -10.06 -19.73
C ASN A 184 -6.15 -11.16 -20.05
#